data_095dfeb097c7244319178d48405d7b5f
#
_entry.id   095dfeb097c7244319178d48405d7b5f
#
_cell.length_a   1.000
_cell.length_b   1.000
_cell.length_c   1.000
_cell.angle_alpha   90.00
_cell.angle_beta   90.00
_cell.angle_gamma   90.00
#
_symmetry.space_group_name_H-M   'P 1'
#
loop_
_entity.id
_entity.type
_entity.pdbx_description
1 polymer ?
#
loop_
_entity_poly.entity_id
_entity_poly.type
_entity_poly.pdbx_seq_one_letter_code
_entity_poly.pdbx_strand_id
1 'polypeptide(L)'
;MPDYDIITVGGGLGGASFAKAMAERGARVLVVEREAKFKDRVRGEWLAPWGVAEAHELGVYETLISQCGYHPTGWDTRLAGNSIGLRDLAATTPHAKHPMTFYHPRAQEALVEAAERAGVEVKTGVRVVAVQPGATPSVTLQSNGRSASLTTRLVVGVDGRGSMVRKWGGFDSNDDPDQQWLAGILIENTPAPMDYSVAVFNPFASRIALMFPQGDRRARFYFGARSRSRE
;
A
#
# COMPACT_ATOMS: atom_id res chain seq x y z
N MET A 1 -7.35 -6.05 -32.19
CA MET A 1 -7.55 -5.22 -30.97
C MET A 1 -6.68 -5.80 -29.87
N PRO A 2 -6.12 -4.99 -28.95
CA PRO A 2 -5.37 -5.53 -27.80
C PRO A 2 -6.28 -6.39 -26.91
N ASP A 3 -5.67 -7.34 -26.16
CA ASP A 3 -6.38 -8.24 -25.28
C ASP A 3 -7.07 -7.48 -24.14
N TYR A 4 -6.40 -6.44 -23.60
CA TYR A 4 -6.91 -5.57 -22.55
C TYR A 4 -6.71 -4.10 -22.90
N ASP A 5 -7.48 -3.23 -22.27
CA ASP A 5 -7.21 -1.80 -22.33
C ASP A 5 -6.08 -1.43 -21.37
N ILE A 6 -6.05 -2.07 -20.19
CA ILE A 6 -5.02 -1.85 -19.17
C ILE A 6 -4.55 -3.19 -18.57
N ILE A 7 -3.24 -3.36 -18.46
CA ILE A 7 -2.63 -4.41 -17.64
C ILE A 7 -1.88 -3.75 -16.48
N THR A 8 -2.34 -4.02 -15.26
CA THR A 8 -1.73 -3.54 -14.01
C THR A 8 -0.81 -4.63 -13.45
N VAL A 9 0.46 -4.31 -13.28
CA VAL A 9 1.48 -5.22 -12.74
C VAL A 9 1.66 -4.91 -11.26
N GLY A 10 1.14 -5.80 -10.41
CA GLY A 10 1.08 -5.68 -8.95
C GLY A 10 -0.34 -5.45 -8.43
N GLY A 11 -0.83 -6.39 -7.61
CA GLY A 11 -2.15 -6.36 -6.96
C GLY A 11 -2.12 -5.76 -5.55
N GLY A 12 -1.17 -4.88 -5.24
CA GLY A 12 -1.12 -4.15 -3.98
C GLY A 12 -2.21 -3.08 -3.87
N LEU A 13 -2.19 -2.31 -2.76
CA LEU A 13 -3.22 -1.29 -2.49
C LEU A 13 -3.46 -0.35 -3.69
N GLY A 14 -2.39 0.21 -4.27
CA GLY A 14 -2.51 1.12 -5.41
C GLY A 14 -2.98 0.42 -6.68
N GLY A 15 -2.49 -0.80 -6.96
CA GLY A 15 -2.83 -1.53 -8.18
C GLY A 15 -4.27 -1.99 -8.22
N ALA A 16 -4.76 -2.57 -7.13
CA ALA A 16 -6.14 -3.03 -7.04
C ALA A 16 -7.14 -1.84 -7.04
N SER A 17 -6.83 -0.76 -6.30
CA SER A 17 -7.68 0.44 -6.28
C SER A 17 -7.77 1.11 -7.65
N PHE A 18 -6.62 1.27 -8.33
CA PHE A 18 -6.57 1.83 -9.68
C PHE A 18 -7.36 0.95 -10.66
N ALA A 19 -7.13 -0.36 -10.63
CA ALA A 19 -7.79 -1.30 -11.53
C ALA A 19 -9.32 -1.26 -11.36
N LYS A 20 -9.81 -1.26 -10.11
CA LYS A 20 -11.23 -1.09 -9.78
C LYS A 20 -11.78 0.20 -10.40
N ALA A 21 -11.14 1.33 -10.13
CA ALA A 21 -11.60 2.63 -10.61
C ALA A 21 -11.63 2.72 -12.15
N MET A 22 -10.73 2.04 -12.84
CA MET A 22 -10.71 1.99 -14.30
C MET A 22 -11.78 1.05 -14.87
N ALA A 23 -12.01 -0.10 -14.24
CA ALA A 23 -13.07 -1.03 -14.65
C ALA A 23 -14.46 -0.40 -14.51
N GLU A 24 -14.72 0.34 -13.43
CA GLU A 24 -15.96 1.09 -13.22
C GLU A 24 -16.19 2.19 -14.28
N ARG A 25 -15.13 2.60 -14.98
CA ARG A 25 -15.18 3.52 -16.13
C ARG A 25 -15.24 2.80 -17.48
N GLY A 26 -15.44 1.49 -17.47
CA GLY A 26 -15.64 0.67 -18.67
C GLY A 26 -14.36 0.13 -19.31
N ALA A 27 -13.20 0.27 -18.69
CA ALA A 27 -11.97 -0.33 -19.20
C ALA A 27 -11.92 -1.84 -18.93
N ARG A 28 -11.41 -2.62 -19.89
CA ARG A 28 -11.07 -4.04 -19.70
C ARG A 28 -9.70 -4.11 -19.02
N VAL A 29 -9.69 -4.45 -17.72
CA VAL A 29 -8.49 -4.41 -16.90
C VAL A 29 -8.08 -5.80 -16.45
N LEU A 30 -6.79 -6.11 -16.59
CA LEU A 30 -6.14 -7.26 -15.97
C LEU A 30 -5.19 -6.78 -14.86
N VAL A 31 -5.30 -7.36 -13.67
CA VAL A 31 -4.30 -7.26 -12.61
C VAL A 31 -3.48 -8.54 -12.55
N VAL A 32 -2.16 -8.41 -12.56
CA VAL A 32 -1.23 -9.54 -12.40
C VAL A 32 -0.49 -9.39 -11.08
N GLU A 33 -0.71 -10.31 -10.14
CA GLU A 33 -0.06 -10.32 -8.83
C GLU A 33 0.77 -11.61 -8.66
N ARG A 34 2.03 -11.46 -8.30
CA ARG A 34 2.96 -12.59 -8.15
C ARG A 34 2.72 -13.44 -6.90
N GLU A 35 2.18 -12.84 -5.85
CA GLU A 35 1.86 -13.56 -4.62
C GLU A 35 0.50 -14.25 -4.78
N ALA A 36 0.45 -15.55 -4.47
CA ALA A 36 -0.81 -16.28 -4.43
C ALA A 36 -1.63 -15.96 -3.18
N LYS A 37 -0.96 -15.53 -2.09
CA LYS A 37 -1.56 -15.07 -0.84
C LYS A 37 -0.77 -13.88 -0.32
N PHE A 38 -1.45 -12.87 0.15
CA PHE A 38 -0.80 -11.72 0.78
C PHE A 38 -0.26 -12.12 2.16
N LYS A 39 0.98 -11.68 2.44
CA LYS A 39 1.71 -12.03 3.65
C LYS A 39 1.83 -10.81 4.55
N ASP A 40 1.78 -11.04 5.85
CA ASP A 40 2.13 -10.00 6.82
C ASP A 40 3.62 -9.68 6.67
N ARG A 41 3.88 -8.46 6.22
CA ARG A 41 5.21 -7.89 6.04
C ARG A 41 5.20 -6.49 6.61
N VAL A 42 6.37 -5.98 6.99
CA VAL A 42 6.51 -4.58 7.39
C VAL A 42 6.18 -3.68 6.19
N ARG A 43 4.99 -3.11 6.21
CA ARG A 43 4.43 -2.21 5.18
C ARG A 43 3.76 -1.03 5.87
N GLY A 44 3.37 -0.02 5.09
CA GLY A 44 2.54 1.06 5.62
C GLY A 44 1.14 0.54 5.97
N GLU A 45 0.71 0.83 7.20
CA GLU A 45 -0.60 0.45 7.72
C GLU A 45 -1.35 1.67 8.28
N TRP A 46 -1.02 2.82 7.75
CA TRP A 46 -1.61 4.10 8.11
C TRP A 46 -1.80 4.96 6.86
N LEU A 47 -3.04 5.35 6.61
CA LEU A 47 -3.40 6.36 5.61
C LEU A 47 -3.54 7.70 6.30
N ALA A 48 -2.79 8.67 5.83
CA ALA A 48 -2.96 10.05 6.21
C ALA A 48 -4.30 10.62 5.72
N PRO A 49 -4.78 11.77 6.23
CA PRO A 49 -5.99 12.41 5.76
C PRO A 49 -6.13 12.53 4.24
N TRP A 50 -5.04 12.86 3.54
CA TRP A 50 -5.02 12.91 2.07
C TRP A 50 -5.20 11.54 1.43
N GLY A 51 -4.60 10.48 2.00
CA GLY A 51 -4.79 9.11 1.50
C GLY A 51 -6.21 8.60 1.74
N VAL A 52 -6.86 9.03 2.81
CA VAL A 52 -8.29 8.75 3.05
C VAL A 52 -9.17 9.50 2.05
N ALA A 53 -8.84 10.75 1.72
CA ALA A 53 -9.53 11.50 0.66
C ALA A 53 -9.41 10.79 -0.70
N GLU A 54 -8.21 10.35 -1.08
CA GLU A 54 -8.00 9.56 -2.30
C GLU A 54 -8.77 8.23 -2.29
N ALA A 55 -8.88 7.58 -1.13
CA ALA A 55 -9.68 6.36 -1.02
C ALA A 55 -11.17 6.60 -1.30
N HIS A 56 -11.71 7.77 -0.92
CA HIS A 56 -13.07 8.19 -1.31
C HIS A 56 -13.17 8.44 -2.82
N GLU A 57 -12.22 9.17 -3.42
CA GLU A 57 -12.22 9.49 -4.86
C GLU A 57 -12.11 8.22 -5.72
N LEU A 58 -11.34 7.24 -5.27
CA LEU A 58 -11.20 5.94 -5.94
C LEU A 58 -12.36 4.97 -5.65
N GLY A 59 -13.32 5.35 -4.80
CA GLY A 59 -14.44 4.51 -4.43
C GLY A 59 -14.06 3.26 -3.63
N VAL A 60 -12.94 3.29 -2.90
CA VAL A 60 -12.44 2.14 -2.10
C VAL A 60 -12.53 2.35 -0.59
N TYR A 61 -12.92 3.54 -0.16
CA TYR A 61 -13.01 3.88 1.27
C TYR A 61 -13.94 2.93 2.03
N GLU A 62 -15.16 2.70 1.55
CA GLU A 62 -16.14 1.82 2.21
C GLU A 62 -15.65 0.37 2.30
N THR A 63 -14.94 -0.08 1.27
CA THR A 63 -14.29 -1.40 1.29
C THR A 63 -13.26 -1.50 2.39
N LEU A 64 -12.38 -0.50 2.50
CA LEU A 64 -11.32 -0.49 3.50
C LEU A 64 -11.88 -0.40 4.91
N ILE A 65 -12.76 0.56 5.19
CA ILE A 65 -13.26 0.78 6.54
C ILE A 65 -14.11 -0.39 7.05
N SER A 66 -14.94 -0.98 6.20
CA SER A 66 -15.80 -2.10 6.60
C SER A 66 -15.05 -3.42 6.77
N GLN A 67 -13.92 -3.63 6.07
CA GLN A 67 -13.22 -4.90 6.06
C GLN A 67 -12.01 -4.98 6.97
N CYS A 68 -11.34 -3.87 7.23
CA CYS A 68 -10.07 -3.87 7.96
C CYS A 68 -9.66 -2.53 8.56
N GLY A 69 -10.40 -1.46 8.26
CA GLY A 69 -10.03 -0.11 8.65
C GLY A 69 -10.44 0.25 10.07
N TYR A 70 -9.67 1.12 10.68
CA TYR A 70 -9.94 1.74 11.95
C TYR A 70 -9.56 3.22 11.90
N HIS A 71 -10.34 4.10 12.54
CA HIS A 71 -10.08 5.54 12.59
C HIS A 71 -9.57 5.96 13.96
N PRO A 72 -8.26 6.12 14.15
CA PRO A 72 -7.78 6.90 15.29
C PRO A 72 -8.16 8.37 15.11
N THR A 73 -8.63 8.99 16.20
CA THR A 73 -9.11 10.38 16.16
C THR A 73 -7.97 11.39 16.17
N GLY A 74 -6.77 10.99 16.61
CA GLY A 74 -5.66 11.89 16.73
C GLY A 74 -4.28 11.28 16.48
N TRP A 75 -3.31 12.15 16.59
CA TRP A 75 -1.89 11.82 16.47
C TRP A 75 -1.14 12.41 17.67
N ASP A 76 -0.59 11.55 18.54
CA ASP A 76 0.23 11.94 19.67
C ASP A 76 1.71 11.91 19.30
N THR A 77 2.34 13.07 19.31
CA THR A 77 3.78 13.17 19.12
C THR A 77 4.48 13.22 20.48
N ARG A 78 5.48 12.35 20.64
CA ARG A 78 6.27 12.26 21.87
C ARG A 78 7.75 12.48 21.61
N LEU A 79 8.38 13.28 22.44
CA LEU A 79 9.81 13.51 22.45
C LEU A 79 10.42 12.85 23.69
N ALA A 80 11.33 11.91 23.50
CA ALA A 80 11.94 11.13 24.58
C ALA A 80 10.91 10.53 25.57
N GLY A 81 9.73 10.15 25.08
CA GLY A 81 8.63 9.56 25.86
C GLY A 81 7.56 10.54 26.38
N ASN A 82 7.86 11.83 26.43
CA ASN A 82 6.90 12.86 26.87
C ASN A 82 6.06 13.36 25.68
N SER A 83 4.73 13.40 25.86
CA SER A 83 3.85 14.00 24.84
C SER A 83 4.16 15.49 24.70
N ILE A 84 4.36 15.90 23.45
CA ILE A 84 4.54 17.32 23.07
C ILE A 84 3.31 17.89 22.35
N GLY A 85 2.29 17.08 22.17
CA GLY A 85 0.98 17.49 21.68
C GLY A 85 0.19 16.38 21.01
N LEU A 86 -1.07 16.33 21.33
CA LEU A 86 -2.08 15.54 20.62
C LEU A 86 -2.70 16.43 19.56
N ARG A 87 -2.63 15.97 18.31
CA ARG A 87 -3.14 16.71 17.16
C ARG A 87 -4.37 16.00 16.57
N ASP A 88 -5.47 16.71 16.46
CA ASP A 88 -6.60 16.31 15.62
C ASP A 88 -6.25 16.59 14.16
N LEU A 89 -6.04 15.53 13.39
CA LEU A 89 -5.65 15.64 11.98
C LEU A 89 -6.84 16.03 11.08
N ALA A 90 -8.06 15.71 11.46
CA ALA A 90 -9.24 16.11 10.70
C ALA A 90 -9.45 17.64 10.82
N ALA A 91 -9.32 18.18 12.04
CA ALA A 91 -9.48 19.62 12.26
C ALA A 91 -8.31 20.46 11.73
N THR A 92 -7.11 19.87 11.62
CA THR A 92 -5.86 20.63 11.36
C THR A 92 -5.24 20.37 9.99
N THR A 93 -5.92 19.62 9.10
CA THR A 93 -5.46 19.39 7.73
C THR A 93 -6.53 19.80 6.71
N PRO A 94 -6.13 20.22 5.49
CA PRO A 94 -7.06 20.68 4.46
C PRO A 94 -8.11 19.65 4.03
N HIS A 95 -7.80 18.36 4.20
CA HIS A 95 -8.69 17.26 3.77
C HIS A 95 -9.85 17.02 4.72
N ALA A 96 -9.81 17.52 5.96
CA ALA A 96 -10.84 17.35 6.99
C ALA A 96 -11.28 15.88 7.17
N LYS A 97 -10.31 14.96 7.14
CA LYS A 97 -10.51 13.51 7.32
C LYS A 97 -9.70 13.01 8.50
N HIS A 98 -10.27 12.07 9.27
CA HIS A 98 -9.46 11.29 10.19
C HIS A 98 -8.52 10.35 9.42
N PRO A 99 -7.31 10.09 9.94
CA PRO A 99 -6.46 9.06 9.35
C PRO A 99 -7.13 7.70 9.49
N MET A 100 -6.72 6.74 8.67
CA MET A 100 -7.18 5.35 8.77
C MET A 100 -5.97 4.44 8.99
N THR A 101 -6.10 3.54 9.93
CA THR A 101 -5.16 2.43 10.12
C THR A 101 -5.83 1.13 9.70
N PHE A 102 -5.04 0.13 9.31
CA PHE A 102 -5.57 -1.15 8.83
C PHE A 102 -4.52 -2.26 8.90
N TYR A 103 -4.98 -3.50 8.91
CA TYR A 103 -4.12 -4.65 8.71
C TYR A 103 -3.84 -4.86 7.23
N HIS A 104 -2.58 -4.67 6.82
CA HIS A 104 -2.19 -4.57 5.41
C HIS A 104 -2.59 -5.79 4.54
N PRO A 105 -2.37 -7.06 4.97
CA PRO A 105 -2.80 -8.21 4.16
C PRO A 105 -4.30 -8.21 3.88
N ARG A 106 -5.12 -7.90 4.90
CA ARG A 106 -6.58 -7.87 4.72
C ARG A 106 -7.02 -6.72 3.82
N ALA A 107 -6.36 -5.56 3.90
CA ALA A 107 -6.61 -4.46 2.99
C ALA A 107 -6.31 -4.82 1.53
N GLN A 108 -5.20 -5.54 1.28
CA GLN A 108 -4.88 -6.03 -0.06
C GLN A 108 -5.93 -7.01 -0.58
N GLU A 109 -6.33 -7.99 0.23
CA GLU A 109 -7.38 -8.96 -0.13
C GLU A 109 -8.70 -8.25 -0.44
N ALA A 110 -9.14 -7.37 0.44
CA ALA A 110 -10.41 -6.64 0.29
C ALA A 110 -10.44 -5.78 -0.99
N LEU A 111 -9.32 -5.14 -1.34
CA LEU A 111 -9.22 -4.34 -2.55
C LEU A 111 -9.18 -5.19 -3.82
N VAL A 112 -8.50 -6.33 -3.80
CA VAL A 112 -8.53 -7.29 -4.92
C VAL A 112 -9.94 -7.83 -5.11
N GLU A 113 -10.62 -8.27 -4.06
CA GLU A 113 -12.02 -8.71 -4.10
C GLU A 113 -12.95 -7.60 -4.64
N ALA A 114 -12.70 -6.34 -4.27
CA ALA A 114 -13.48 -5.20 -4.78
C ALA A 114 -13.21 -4.94 -6.26
N ALA A 115 -11.98 -5.11 -6.71
CA ALA A 115 -11.62 -4.99 -8.13
C ALA A 115 -12.30 -6.10 -8.96
N GLU A 116 -12.28 -7.35 -8.50
CA GLU A 116 -12.96 -8.47 -9.15
C GLU A 116 -14.48 -8.22 -9.26
N ARG A 117 -15.12 -7.73 -8.19
CA ARG A 117 -16.55 -7.34 -8.22
C ARG A 117 -16.84 -6.22 -9.22
N ALA A 118 -15.89 -5.35 -9.49
CA ALA A 118 -16.00 -4.29 -10.50
C ALA A 118 -15.72 -4.79 -11.93
N GLY A 119 -15.45 -6.08 -12.13
CA GLY A 119 -15.21 -6.69 -13.44
C GLY A 119 -13.74 -6.76 -13.87
N VAL A 120 -12.80 -6.51 -12.95
CA VAL A 120 -11.37 -6.70 -13.22
C VAL A 120 -11.05 -8.19 -13.25
N GLU A 121 -10.32 -8.64 -14.28
CA GLU A 121 -9.70 -9.96 -14.24
C GLU A 121 -8.46 -9.91 -13.35
N VAL A 122 -8.34 -10.77 -12.35
CA VAL A 122 -7.20 -10.84 -11.44
C VAL A 122 -6.50 -12.18 -11.55
N LYS A 123 -5.19 -12.16 -11.79
CA LYS A 123 -4.34 -13.36 -11.80
C LYS A 123 -3.34 -13.27 -10.65
N THR A 124 -3.60 -14.02 -9.58
CA THR A 124 -2.67 -14.18 -8.45
C THR A 124 -1.75 -15.39 -8.65
N GLY A 125 -0.56 -15.38 -8.04
CA GLY A 125 0.44 -16.42 -8.23
C GLY A 125 1.08 -16.42 -9.63
N VAL A 126 0.90 -15.34 -10.40
CA VAL A 126 1.40 -15.16 -11.75
C VAL A 126 2.45 -14.06 -11.77
N ARG A 127 3.59 -14.33 -12.36
CA ARG A 127 4.70 -13.38 -12.46
C ARG A 127 4.73 -12.74 -13.85
N VAL A 128 4.87 -11.42 -13.89
CA VAL A 128 5.31 -10.73 -15.10
C VAL A 128 6.83 -10.88 -15.21
N VAL A 129 7.31 -11.34 -16.36
CA VAL A 129 8.73 -11.59 -16.62
C VAL A 129 9.33 -10.67 -17.68
N ALA A 130 8.50 -10.01 -18.47
CA ALA A 130 8.92 -8.98 -19.42
C ALA A 130 7.76 -8.02 -19.72
N VAL A 131 8.13 -6.78 -20.03
CA VAL A 131 7.25 -5.78 -20.66
C VAL A 131 7.97 -5.25 -21.88
N GLN A 132 7.29 -5.25 -23.03
CA GLN A 132 7.78 -4.62 -24.24
C GLN A 132 7.01 -3.31 -24.46
N PRO A 133 7.67 -2.15 -24.31
CA PRO A 133 7.08 -0.86 -24.63
C PRO A 133 6.82 -0.72 -26.13
N GLY A 134 5.92 0.17 -26.52
CA GLY A 134 5.65 0.47 -27.92
C GLY A 134 4.23 1.01 -28.14
N ALA A 135 3.83 1.18 -29.39
CA ALA A 135 2.47 1.64 -29.74
C ALA A 135 1.38 0.64 -29.30
N THR A 136 1.71 -0.64 -29.23
CA THR A 136 0.88 -1.71 -28.64
C THR A 136 1.76 -2.49 -27.68
N PRO A 137 1.87 -2.05 -26.43
CA PRO A 137 2.73 -2.71 -25.46
C PRO A 137 2.26 -4.13 -25.15
N SER A 138 3.21 -5.00 -24.81
CA SER A 138 2.91 -6.36 -24.42
C SER A 138 3.56 -6.74 -23.08
N VAL A 139 2.92 -7.67 -22.39
CA VAL A 139 3.33 -8.18 -21.08
C VAL A 139 3.46 -9.70 -21.17
N THR A 140 4.64 -10.22 -20.83
CA THR A 140 4.86 -11.67 -20.76
C THR A 140 4.61 -12.16 -19.33
N LEU A 141 3.65 -13.05 -19.19
CA LEU A 141 3.26 -13.71 -17.95
C LEU A 141 3.95 -15.06 -17.83
N GLN A 142 4.28 -15.45 -16.61
CA GLN A 142 4.78 -16.80 -16.31
C GLN A 142 4.06 -17.39 -15.11
N SER A 143 3.55 -18.62 -15.27
CA SER A 143 2.94 -19.41 -14.20
C SER A 143 3.18 -20.91 -14.46
N ASN A 144 3.57 -21.66 -13.44
CA ASN A 144 3.77 -23.12 -13.53
C ASN A 144 4.66 -23.55 -14.71
N GLY A 145 5.75 -22.82 -14.98
CA GLY A 145 6.69 -23.10 -16.08
C GLY A 145 6.18 -22.77 -17.48
N ARG A 146 4.94 -22.27 -17.61
CA ARG A 146 4.37 -21.85 -18.90
C ARG A 146 4.42 -20.33 -19.00
N SER A 147 4.65 -19.83 -20.21
CA SER A 147 4.64 -18.40 -20.51
C SER A 147 3.56 -18.07 -21.54
N ALA A 148 2.94 -16.90 -21.39
CA ALA A 148 1.99 -16.34 -22.35
C ALA A 148 2.27 -14.84 -22.49
N SER A 149 2.07 -14.29 -23.68
CA SER A 149 2.18 -12.85 -23.93
C SER A 149 0.81 -12.28 -24.21
N LEU A 150 0.51 -11.14 -23.59
CA LEU A 150 -0.73 -10.40 -23.73
C LEU A 150 -0.44 -8.98 -24.19
N THR A 151 -1.29 -8.47 -25.06
CA THR A 151 -1.22 -7.10 -25.57
C THR A 151 -2.17 -6.18 -24.83
N THR A 152 -1.80 -4.91 -24.71
CA THR A 152 -2.64 -3.92 -24.04
C THR A 152 -2.45 -2.54 -24.65
N ARG A 153 -3.31 -1.58 -24.30
CA ARG A 153 -3.11 -0.16 -24.67
C ARG A 153 -2.22 0.54 -23.65
N LEU A 154 -2.25 0.11 -22.36
CA LEU A 154 -1.47 0.71 -21.30
C LEU A 154 -0.97 -0.39 -20.32
N VAL A 155 0.30 -0.32 -19.97
CA VAL A 155 0.87 -1.09 -18.83
C VAL A 155 1.07 -0.14 -17.67
N VAL A 156 0.55 -0.50 -16.49
CA VAL A 156 0.69 0.26 -15.25
C VAL A 156 1.55 -0.53 -14.26
N GLY A 157 2.77 -0.02 -13.99
CA GLY A 157 3.71 -0.64 -13.05
C GLY A 157 3.47 -0.19 -11.62
N VAL A 158 2.91 -1.07 -10.79
CA VAL A 158 2.70 -0.88 -9.35
C VAL A 158 3.29 -2.06 -8.56
N ASP A 159 4.38 -2.60 -9.08
CA ASP A 159 5.09 -3.79 -8.61
C ASP A 159 6.06 -3.52 -7.44
N GLY A 160 5.98 -2.31 -6.86
CA GLY A 160 6.63 -1.92 -5.61
C GLY A 160 8.03 -1.35 -5.79
N ARG A 161 8.76 -1.24 -4.68
CA ARG A 161 10.06 -0.53 -4.61
C ARG A 161 11.10 -1.06 -5.59
N GLY A 162 11.15 -2.36 -5.82
CA GLY A 162 12.07 -2.99 -6.77
C GLY A 162 11.48 -3.13 -8.17
N SER A 163 10.67 -2.18 -8.62
CA SER A 163 9.90 -2.26 -9.87
C SER A 163 10.72 -2.71 -11.06
N MET A 164 10.30 -3.84 -11.64
CA MET A 164 10.85 -4.32 -12.91
C MET A 164 10.19 -3.63 -14.08
N VAL A 165 8.92 -3.24 -13.95
CA VAL A 165 8.21 -2.48 -14.99
C VAL A 165 8.91 -1.16 -15.27
N ARG A 166 9.38 -0.46 -14.23
CA ARG A 166 10.20 0.75 -14.37
C ARG A 166 11.44 0.48 -15.23
N LYS A 167 12.16 -0.61 -14.94
CA LYS A 167 13.39 -0.98 -15.68
C LYS A 167 13.09 -1.36 -17.12
N TRP A 168 12.07 -2.18 -17.37
CA TRP A 168 11.67 -2.58 -18.72
C TRP A 168 11.13 -1.41 -19.55
N GLY A 169 10.47 -0.45 -18.87
CA GLY A 169 9.98 0.78 -19.51
C GLY A 169 11.05 1.82 -19.81
N GLY A 170 12.30 1.60 -19.34
CA GLY A 170 13.40 2.54 -19.55
C GLY A 170 13.30 3.81 -18.71
N PHE A 171 12.58 3.76 -17.57
CA PHE A 171 12.44 4.92 -16.69
C PHE A 171 13.64 5.02 -15.74
N ASP A 172 14.26 6.18 -15.70
CA ASP A 172 15.30 6.51 -14.74
C ASP A 172 14.73 6.64 -13.32
N SER A 173 15.58 6.43 -12.33
CA SER A 173 15.25 6.65 -10.93
C SER A 173 16.43 7.24 -10.18
N ASN A 174 16.13 8.18 -9.31
CA ASN A 174 17.06 8.64 -8.29
C ASN A 174 16.75 7.86 -7.01
N ASP A 175 17.69 7.07 -6.56
CA ASP A 175 17.56 6.29 -5.33
C ASP A 175 18.35 6.98 -4.20
N ASP A 176 17.65 7.39 -3.15
CA ASP A 176 18.29 7.87 -1.93
C ASP A 176 18.96 6.70 -1.18
N PRO A 177 20.10 6.93 -0.54
CA PRO A 177 20.75 5.89 0.25
C PRO A 177 19.86 5.47 1.42
N ASP A 178 19.91 4.19 1.80
CA ASP A 178 19.21 3.66 2.96
C ASP A 178 19.66 4.35 4.24
N GLN A 179 18.78 5.18 4.82
CA GLN A 179 19.10 5.97 6.01
C GLN A 179 18.57 5.37 7.30
N GLN A 180 17.55 4.50 7.20
CA GLN A 180 16.86 3.96 8.36
C GLN A 180 16.46 2.50 8.18
N TRP A 181 16.56 1.75 9.26
CA TRP A 181 15.96 0.43 9.40
C TRP A 181 14.61 0.56 10.09
N LEU A 182 13.62 -0.15 9.60
CA LEU A 182 12.30 -0.22 10.20
C LEU A 182 11.92 -1.68 10.41
N ALA A 183 11.61 -2.03 11.66
CA ALA A 183 11.01 -3.30 12.03
C ALA A 183 9.59 -3.07 12.54
N GLY A 184 8.70 -4.05 12.38
CA GLY A 184 7.31 -3.93 12.84
C GLY A 184 6.82 -5.23 13.44
N ILE A 185 6.03 -5.13 14.52
CA ILE A 185 5.32 -6.24 15.17
C ILE A 185 3.84 -5.88 15.32
N LEU A 186 2.97 -6.86 15.14
CA LEU A 186 1.56 -6.75 15.48
C LEU A 186 1.36 -7.31 16.89
N ILE A 187 0.69 -6.54 17.75
CA ILE A 187 0.40 -6.94 19.12
C ILE A 187 -1.11 -6.98 19.29
N GLU A 188 -1.61 -8.10 19.80
CA GLU A 188 -2.99 -8.30 20.19
C GLU A 188 -3.15 -8.15 21.70
N ASN A 189 -4.35 -7.79 22.15
CA ASN A 189 -4.67 -7.55 23.56
C ASN A 189 -3.76 -6.50 24.23
N THR A 190 -3.27 -5.54 23.45
CA THR A 190 -2.43 -4.46 23.99
C THR A 190 -3.24 -3.53 24.89
N PRO A 191 -2.64 -3.04 26.03
CA PRO A 191 -3.24 -2.00 26.84
C PRO A 191 -3.04 -0.59 26.26
N ALA A 192 -2.40 -0.46 25.10
CA ALA A 192 -2.15 0.82 24.46
C ALA A 192 -3.46 1.55 24.12
N PRO A 193 -3.48 2.88 24.12
CA PRO A 193 -4.65 3.64 23.71
C PRO A 193 -5.00 3.35 22.26
N MET A 194 -6.32 3.27 21.99
CA MET A 194 -6.84 3.03 20.65
C MET A 194 -7.26 4.34 19.95
N ASP A 195 -7.47 5.41 20.70
CA ASP A 195 -8.05 6.65 20.19
C ASP A 195 -7.10 7.44 19.29
N TYR A 196 -5.79 7.22 19.38
CA TYR A 196 -4.80 7.97 18.61
C TYR A 196 -3.58 7.13 18.24
N SER A 197 -3.01 7.46 17.09
CA SER A 197 -1.70 6.98 16.69
C SER A 197 -0.60 7.69 17.47
N VAL A 198 0.48 6.99 17.77
CA VAL A 198 1.60 7.54 18.54
C VAL A 198 2.88 7.51 17.72
N ALA A 199 3.62 8.62 17.72
CA ALA A 199 4.99 8.69 17.23
C ALA A 199 5.93 9.14 18.35
N VAL A 200 6.88 8.32 18.69
CA VAL A 200 7.92 8.62 19.68
C VAL A 200 9.24 8.86 18.98
N PHE A 201 9.79 10.04 19.13
CA PHE A 201 11.12 10.39 18.63
C PHE A 201 12.11 10.46 19.78
N ASN A 202 13.22 9.76 19.65
CA ASN A 202 14.36 9.91 20.56
C ASN A 202 15.57 10.45 19.78
N PRO A 203 15.77 11.79 19.77
CA PRO A 203 16.84 12.40 19.00
C PRO A 203 18.24 12.02 19.50
N PHE A 204 18.36 11.73 20.79
CA PHE A 204 19.66 11.36 21.40
C PHE A 204 20.10 9.95 20.99
N ALA A 205 19.16 9.06 20.69
CA ALA A 205 19.45 7.70 20.24
C ALA A 205 19.20 7.50 18.74
N SER A 206 18.82 8.55 18.00
CA SER A 206 18.42 8.48 16.58
C SER A 206 17.40 7.35 16.31
N ARG A 207 16.41 7.22 17.20
CA ARG A 207 15.40 6.17 17.15
C ARG A 207 14.01 6.76 17.01
N ILE A 208 13.14 6.00 16.33
CA ILE A 208 11.73 6.28 16.21
C ILE A 208 10.94 5.03 16.62
N ALA A 209 9.82 5.23 17.31
CA ALA A 209 8.82 4.19 17.49
C ALA A 209 7.46 4.76 17.06
N LEU A 210 6.68 3.95 16.34
CA LEU A 210 5.32 4.30 15.91
C LEU A 210 4.36 3.26 16.45
N MET A 211 3.16 3.68 16.82
CA MET A 211 2.06 2.80 17.18
C MET A 211 0.82 3.21 16.41
N PHE A 212 0.24 2.25 15.70
CA PHE A 212 -0.96 2.40 14.92
C PHE A 212 -2.04 1.45 15.43
N PRO A 213 -3.06 1.97 16.14
CA PRO A 213 -4.17 1.15 16.62
C PRO A 213 -4.99 0.65 15.42
N GLN A 214 -5.47 -0.59 15.50
CA GLN A 214 -6.25 -1.24 14.44
C GLN A 214 -7.60 -1.76 14.93
N GLY A 215 -8.10 -1.22 16.05
CA GLY A 215 -9.31 -1.71 16.71
C GLY A 215 -9.08 -2.99 17.51
N ASP A 216 -10.09 -3.43 18.28
CA ASP A 216 -10.12 -4.68 19.03
C ASP A 216 -8.87 -4.93 19.91
N ARG A 217 -8.35 -3.87 20.53
CA ARG A 217 -7.12 -3.90 21.32
C ARG A 217 -5.91 -4.46 20.55
N ARG A 218 -5.89 -4.30 19.24
CA ARG A 218 -4.79 -4.67 18.35
C ARG A 218 -4.10 -3.42 17.85
N ALA A 219 -2.77 -3.43 17.81
CA ALA A 219 -1.98 -2.34 17.28
C ALA A 219 -0.71 -2.85 16.59
N ARG A 220 -0.32 -2.16 15.53
CA ARG A 220 0.98 -2.34 14.90
C ARG A 220 1.98 -1.39 15.51
N PHE A 221 3.10 -1.94 15.95
CA PHE A 221 4.24 -1.17 16.45
C PHE A 221 5.38 -1.25 15.44
N TYR A 222 5.98 -0.10 15.14
CA TYR A 222 7.16 0.00 14.33
C TYR A 222 8.31 0.59 15.15
N PHE A 223 9.49 0.07 14.92
CA PHE A 223 10.72 0.56 15.54
C PHE A 223 11.72 0.85 14.45
N GLY A 224 12.23 2.07 14.43
CA GLY A 224 13.21 2.53 13.47
C GLY A 224 14.48 2.99 14.15
N ALA A 225 15.60 2.72 13.49
CA ALA A 225 16.89 3.24 13.86
C ALA A 225 17.63 3.72 12.62
N ARG A 226 18.50 4.73 12.79
CA ARG A 226 19.34 5.19 11.71
C ARG A 226 20.32 4.08 11.30
N SER A 227 20.43 3.85 10.02
CA SER A 227 21.48 2.98 9.48
C SER A 227 22.84 3.59 9.86
N ARG A 228 23.69 2.82 10.56
CA ARG A 228 25.10 3.22 10.65
C ARG A 228 25.71 2.88 9.30
N SER A 229 26.20 3.87 8.58
CA SER A 229 27.11 3.62 7.45
C SER A 229 28.18 2.65 7.95
N ARG A 230 28.32 1.51 7.28
CA ARG A 230 29.53 0.70 7.46
C ARG A 230 30.66 1.54 6.85
N GLU A 231 31.44 2.22 7.71
CA GLU A 231 32.75 2.69 7.36
C GLU A 231 33.69 1.49 7.14
#